data_78f9e68db9220936bae03fc887b31669
#
_entry.id   78f9e68db9220936bae03fc887b31669
#
_cell.length_a   1.000
_cell.length_b   1.000
_cell.length_c   1.000
_cell.angle_alpha   90.00
_cell.angle_beta   90.00
_cell.angle_gamma   90.00
#
_symmetry.space_group_name_H-M   'P 1'
#
loop_
_entity.id
_entity.type
_entity.pdbx_description
1 polymer ?
#
loop_
_entity_poly.entity_id
_entity_poly.type
_entity_poly.pdbx_seq_one_letter_code
_entity_poly.pdbx_strand_id
1 'polypeptide(L)'
;MKFTALLAGAAVALTAGFASAETRITYKSAKSTSSYYQMAVQIAEAMKEGSGGDIIVTVEESQGSVQNVMEARARGGDYVFTTPPVLVRLAQGGKAMFEGKGDPKFDEIRALFPIPSLTMHFVMGADSGVNDFADLEGKTVLIGKGSFGAREGAKYLGLFGLEGKVTLADVELSNAVPALKNGQIDGFVTAGSFPAPNVIEAAASTGVKVLSLSDEQIKQTKRAKLVIPAGTYAGQTEDITTTSLPVVAFTTTAMSDEAAYQLTKTYWEQKDAMGAAAAWWNGVDSDLMQHITGKIHPGAAKYYKEIGWALTDAQM
;
A
#
# COMPACT_ATOMS: atom_id res chain seq x y z
N MET A 1 52.32 62.40 -29.21
CA MET A 1 50.97 61.88 -29.18
C MET A 1 51.07 60.42 -28.59
N LYS A 2 50.64 60.24 -27.33
CA LYS A 2 50.66 58.94 -26.65
C LYS A 2 49.25 58.36 -26.66
N PHE A 3 49.02 57.25 -27.34
CA PHE A 3 47.76 56.51 -27.30
C PHE A 3 47.79 55.53 -26.14
N THR A 4 46.88 55.70 -25.20
CA THR A 4 46.66 54.77 -24.07
C THR A 4 45.46 53.86 -24.47
N ALA A 5 45.72 52.57 -24.64
CA ALA A 5 44.71 51.58 -24.89
C ALA A 5 44.16 51.05 -23.53
N LEU A 6 42.83 51.26 -23.31
CA LEU A 6 42.09 50.64 -22.18
C LEU A 6 41.68 49.23 -22.60
N LEU A 7 42.16 48.24 -21.90
CA LEU A 7 41.65 46.87 -21.95
C LEU A 7 40.50 46.74 -20.94
N ALA A 8 39.28 46.61 -21.44
CA ALA A 8 38.13 46.23 -20.63
C ALA A 8 38.03 44.72 -20.55
N GLY A 9 38.39 44.14 -19.37
CA GLY A 9 38.24 42.73 -19.08
C GLY A 9 36.80 42.44 -18.71
N ALA A 10 36.07 41.67 -19.56
CA ALA A 10 34.74 41.14 -19.26
C ALA A 10 34.93 39.89 -18.38
N ALA A 11 34.58 39.99 -17.09
CA ALA A 11 34.48 38.84 -16.19
C ALA A 11 33.15 38.08 -16.51
N VAL A 12 33.28 36.96 -17.19
CA VAL A 12 32.18 36.01 -17.35
C VAL A 12 32.05 35.21 -16.06
N ALA A 13 31.08 35.55 -15.22
CA ALA A 13 30.71 34.72 -14.08
C ALA A 13 30.01 33.43 -14.58
N LEU A 14 30.72 32.30 -14.61
CA LEU A 14 30.13 31.00 -14.78
C LEU A 14 29.31 30.68 -13.50
N THR A 15 28.02 30.88 -13.56
CA THR A 15 27.09 30.26 -12.61
C THR A 15 27.07 28.78 -12.93
N ALA A 16 27.87 27.98 -12.23
CA ALA A 16 27.73 26.55 -12.19
C ALA A 16 26.38 26.27 -11.51
N GLY A 17 25.33 26.08 -12.30
CA GLY A 17 24.09 25.51 -11.82
C GLY A 17 24.45 24.11 -11.31
N PHE A 18 24.31 23.87 -10.01
CA PHE A 18 24.34 22.53 -9.45
C PHE A 18 23.10 21.82 -10.05
N ALA A 19 23.32 21.02 -11.11
CA ALA A 19 22.31 20.07 -11.53
C ALA A 19 22.13 19.11 -10.35
N SER A 20 21.00 19.20 -9.67
CA SER A 20 20.59 18.20 -8.70
C SER A 20 20.58 16.85 -9.45
N ALA A 21 21.28 15.86 -8.91
CA ALA A 21 21.24 14.54 -9.53
C ALA A 21 19.84 13.98 -9.38
N GLU A 22 19.21 13.59 -10.51
CA GLU A 22 17.89 12.97 -10.55
C GLU A 22 17.84 11.76 -9.60
N THR A 23 16.88 11.76 -8.67
CA THR A 23 16.66 10.65 -7.73
C THR A 23 15.75 9.61 -8.38
N ARG A 24 16.29 8.43 -8.64
CA ARG A 24 15.52 7.30 -9.21
C ARG A 24 15.16 6.32 -8.13
N ILE A 25 13.88 5.99 -8.04
CA ILE A 25 13.29 5.11 -7.02
C ILE A 25 12.53 3.98 -7.71
N THR A 26 12.70 2.77 -7.20
CA THR A 26 11.89 1.61 -7.53
C THR A 26 10.85 1.39 -6.44
N TYR A 27 9.57 1.53 -6.77
CA TYR A 27 8.46 1.35 -5.82
C TYR A 27 7.77 -0.01 -6.06
N LYS A 28 7.99 -0.95 -5.14
CA LYS A 28 7.37 -2.28 -5.17
C LYS A 28 6.01 -2.25 -4.50
N SER A 29 4.95 -2.59 -5.22
CA SER A 29 3.59 -2.42 -4.73
C SER A 29 2.81 -3.74 -4.64
N ALA A 30 1.95 -4.04 -5.58
CA ALA A 30 1.08 -5.22 -5.63
C ALA A 30 0.76 -5.58 -7.08
N LYS A 31 -0.23 -6.44 -7.34
CA LYS A 31 -0.71 -6.72 -8.70
C LYS A 31 -1.36 -5.48 -9.32
N SER A 32 -1.24 -5.30 -10.63
CA SER A 32 -1.79 -4.15 -11.37
C SER A 32 -3.31 -3.98 -11.22
N THR A 33 -4.03 -5.05 -10.90
CA THR A 33 -5.48 -5.02 -10.59
C THR A 33 -5.80 -4.55 -9.16
N SER A 34 -4.79 -4.29 -8.33
CA SER A 34 -4.93 -3.85 -6.94
C SER A 34 -4.98 -2.33 -6.83
N SER A 35 -5.78 -1.80 -5.87
CA SER A 35 -5.75 -0.38 -5.50
C SER A 35 -4.33 0.11 -5.14
N TYR A 36 -3.53 -0.72 -4.47
CA TYR A 36 -2.16 -0.35 -4.10
C TYR A 36 -1.22 -0.14 -5.28
N TYR A 37 -1.42 -0.86 -6.40
CA TYR A 37 -0.66 -0.58 -7.61
C TYR A 37 -1.04 0.80 -8.18
N GLN A 38 -2.33 1.10 -8.24
CA GLN A 38 -2.82 2.41 -8.69
C GLN A 38 -2.34 3.55 -7.78
N MET A 39 -2.33 3.33 -6.46
CA MET A 39 -1.75 4.28 -5.51
C MET A 39 -0.26 4.53 -5.76
N ALA A 40 0.50 3.47 -6.02
CA ALA A 40 1.94 3.61 -6.34
C ALA A 40 2.16 4.42 -7.63
N VAL A 41 1.30 4.24 -8.64
CA VAL A 41 1.33 5.07 -9.86
C VAL A 41 1.01 6.54 -9.53
N GLN A 42 -0.01 6.80 -8.71
CA GLN A 42 -0.35 8.15 -8.28
C GLN A 42 0.76 8.81 -7.44
N ILE A 43 1.42 8.04 -6.56
CA ILE A 43 2.60 8.50 -5.84
C ILE A 43 3.72 8.84 -6.83
N ALA A 44 3.96 8.00 -7.84
CA ALA A 44 5.00 8.24 -8.84
C ALA A 44 4.76 9.54 -9.63
N GLU A 45 3.52 9.79 -10.02
CA GLU A 45 3.11 11.04 -10.67
C GLU A 45 3.29 12.24 -9.73
N ALA A 46 2.80 12.14 -8.50
CA ALA A 46 2.94 13.18 -7.48
C ALA A 46 4.40 13.51 -7.17
N MET A 47 5.27 12.50 -7.09
CA MET A 47 6.73 12.69 -6.91
C MET A 47 7.34 13.47 -8.07
N LYS A 48 7.00 13.07 -9.30
CA LYS A 48 7.51 13.75 -10.50
C LYS A 48 7.04 15.21 -10.57
N GLU A 49 5.76 15.44 -10.34
CA GLU A 49 5.17 16.79 -10.39
C GLU A 49 5.68 17.68 -9.26
N GLY A 50 5.62 17.20 -8.01
CA GLY A 50 6.00 17.95 -6.83
C GLY A 50 7.50 18.25 -6.74
N SER A 51 8.35 17.44 -7.39
CA SER A 51 9.80 17.68 -7.45
C SER A 51 10.24 18.43 -8.71
N GLY A 52 9.31 18.80 -9.61
CA GLY A 52 9.69 19.39 -10.91
C GLY A 52 10.46 18.43 -11.82
N GLY A 53 10.36 17.11 -11.59
CA GLY A 53 11.03 16.07 -12.36
C GLY A 53 12.32 15.53 -11.72
N ASP A 54 12.74 16.06 -10.59
CA ASP A 54 13.98 15.61 -9.88
C ASP A 54 13.81 14.24 -9.23
N ILE A 55 12.57 13.78 -8.99
CA ILE A 55 12.28 12.44 -8.43
C ILE A 55 11.50 11.62 -9.47
N ILE A 56 12.07 10.53 -9.92
CA ILE A 56 11.46 9.59 -10.85
C ILE A 56 11.22 8.25 -10.13
N VAL A 57 9.96 7.84 -10.06
CA VAL A 57 9.56 6.59 -9.43
C VAL A 57 9.11 5.59 -10.50
N THR A 58 9.75 4.42 -10.53
CA THR A 58 9.33 3.27 -11.35
C THR A 58 8.52 2.32 -10.48
N VAL A 59 7.28 2.04 -10.88
CA VAL A 59 6.39 1.13 -10.15
C VAL A 59 6.59 -0.30 -10.64
N GLU A 60 6.89 -1.21 -9.70
CA GLU A 60 7.00 -2.64 -9.96
C GLU A 60 5.82 -3.42 -9.37
N GLU A 61 5.29 -4.37 -10.13
CA GLU A 61 4.33 -5.35 -9.62
C GLU A 61 4.97 -6.33 -8.61
N SER A 62 4.14 -6.86 -7.73
CA SER A 62 4.49 -7.98 -6.85
C SER A 62 3.28 -8.85 -6.53
N GLN A 63 3.50 -9.95 -5.82
CA GLN A 63 2.44 -10.74 -5.20
C GLN A 63 1.84 -10.04 -3.98
N GLY A 64 2.39 -8.88 -3.57
CA GLY A 64 1.96 -8.07 -2.44
C GLY A 64 2.94 -8.06 -1.27
N SER A 65 2.44 -7.62 -0.14
CA SER A 65 3.22 -7.19 1.04
C SER A 65 4.26 -8.19 1.54
N VAL A 66 3.99 -9.50 1.48
CA VAL A 66 4.94 -10.52 1.97
C VAL A 66 6.18 -10.58 1.08
N GLN A 67 5.99 -10.59 -0.26
CA GLN A 67 7.09 -10.53 -1.21
C GLN A 67 7.89 -9.24 -1.04
N ASN A 68 7.21 -8.12 -0.88
CA ASN A 68 7.84 -6.81 -0.73
C ASN A 68 8.81 -6.77 0.45
N VAL A 69 8.38 -7.27 1.61
CA VAL A 69 9.25 -7.39 2.80
C VAL A 69 10.43 -8.32 2.54
N MET A 70 10.17 -9.48 1.92
CA MET A 70 11.22 -10.46 1.63
C MET A 70 12.31 -9.92 0.69
N GLU A 71 11.93 -9.09 -0.30
CA GLU A 71 12.86 -8.50 -1.25
C GLU A 71 13.75 -7.40 -0.65
N ALA A 72 13.37 -6.77 0.47
CA ALA A 72 14.19 -5.77 1.14
C ALA A 72 15.62 -6.26 1.45
N ARG A 73 15.81 -7.60 1.61
CA ARG A 73 17.12 -8.20 1.84
C ARG A 73 18.10 -8.08 0.68
N ALA A 74 17.59 -7.94 -0.54
CA ALA A 74 18.38 -7.97 -1.78
C ALA A 74 18.38 -6.63 -2.52
N ARG A 75 17.65 -5.62 -2.02
CA ARG A 75 17.48 -4.32 -2.68
C ARG A 75 18.43 -3.28 -2.12
N GLY A 76 18.71 -2.26 -2.92
CA GLY A 76 19.59 -1.14 -2.59
C GLY A 76 18.84 0.06 -2.00
N GLY A 77 19.52 1.21 -2.00
CA GLY A 77 18.99 2.46 -1.44
C GLY A 77 17.93 3.17 -2.28
N ASP A 78 17.61 2.65 -3.45
CA ASP A 78 16.52 3.11 -4.33
C ASP A 78 15.20 2.37 -4.09
N TYR A 79 15.15 1.43 -3.16
CA TYR A 79 13.99 0.54 -2.95
C TYR A 79 12.98 1.13 -1.97
N VAL A 80 11.75 1.33 -2.45
CA VAL A 80 10.56 1.65 -1.65
C VAL A 80 9.53 0.54 -1.85
N PHE A 81 8.83 0.16 -0.79
CA PHE A 81 7.81 -0.87 -0.84
C PHE A 81 6.66 -0.65 0.12
N THR A 82 5.50 -1.19 -0.24
CA THR A 82 4.26 -1.09 0.52
C THR A 82 4.02 -2.35 1.35
N THR A 83 3.71 -2.19 2.64
CA THR A 83 3.27 -3.31 3.50
C THR A 83 2.57 -2.82 4.77
N PRO A 84 1.68 -3.63 5.40
CA PRO A 84 1.28 -3.40 6.78
C PRO A 84 2.49 -3.50 7.74
N PRO A 85 2.65 -2.57 8.71
CA PRO A 85 3.78 -2.58 9.66
C PRO A 85 3.93 -3.88 10.44
N VAL A 86 2.84 -4.59 10.67
CA VAL A 86 2.87 -5.90 11.34
C VAL A 86 3.73 -6.93 10.60
N LEU A 87 3.81 -6.88 9.27
CA LEU A 87 4.65 -7.80 8.49
C LEU A 87 6.13 -7.52 8.68
N VAL A 88 6.52 -6.26 8.79
CA VAL A 88 7.92 -5.89 9.10
C VAL A 88 8.31 -6.47 10.46
N ARG A 89 7.47 -6.31 11.49
CA ARG A 89 7.74 -6.89 12.82
C ARG A 89 7.81 -8.41 12.82
N LEU A 90 6.94 -9.08 12.04
CA LEU A 90 6.97 -10.54 11.91
C LEU A 90 8.24 -11.01 11.21
N ALA A 91 8.72 -10.29 10.21
CA ALA A 91 9.98 -10.59 9.51
C ALA A 91 11.20 -10.42 10.44
N GLN A 92 11.26 -9.30 11.17
CA GLN A 92 12.30 -9.02 12.16
C GLN A 92 12.33 -10.08 13.28
N GLY A 93 11.14 -10.55 13.71
CA GLY A 93 11.03 -11.61 14.72
C GLY A 93 11.14 -13.04 14.19
N GLY A 94 11.31 -13.26 12.88
CA GLY A 94 11.34 -14.58 12.27
C GLY A 94 10.08 -15.40 12.53
N LYS A 95 8.89 -14.75 12.56
CA LYS A 95 7.62 -15.38 12.99
C LYS A 95 6.65 -15.57 11.83
N ALA A 96 5.71 -16.49 11.99
CA ALA A 96 4.64 -16.79 11.04
C ALA A 96 5.20 -17.13 9.64
N MET A 97 4.80 -16.39 8.60
CA MET A 97 5.26 -16.63 7.21
C MET A 97 6.77 -16.40 7.00
N PHE A 98 7.47 -15.84 7.98
CA PHE A 98 8.91 -15.58 7.96
C PHE A 98 9.69 -16.59 8.84
N GLU A 99 9.03 -17.61 9.41
CA GLU A 99 9.69 -18.67 10.17
C GLU A 99 10.70 -19.41 9.27
N GLY A 100 11.92 -19.60 9.78
CA GLY A 100 13.04 -20.17 8.99
C GLY A 100 13.59 -19.27 7.88
N LYS A 101 13.13 -18.01 7.78
CA LYS A 101 13.55 -17.02 6.76
C LYS A 101 14.13 -15.77 7.39
N GLY A 102 14.57 -15.84 8.65
CA GLY A 102 15.17 -14.72 9.36
C GLY A 102 16.39 -14.18 8.61
N ASP A 103 16.54 -12.85 8.63
CA ASP A 103 17.66 -12.16 8.01
C ASP A 103 17.91 -10.84 8.78
N PRO A 104 19.13 -10.52 9.20
CA PRO A 104 19.43 -9.28 9.91
C PRO A 104 19.09 -8.02 9.10
N LYS A 105 19.01 -8.11 7.77
CA LYS A 105 18.60 -6.99 6.93
C LYS A 105 17.15 -6.55 7.13
N PHE A 106 16.30 -7.37 7.73
CA PHE A 106 14.97 -6.92 8.13
C PHE A 106 15.02 -5.83 9.22
N ASP A 107 16.08 -5.79 10.04
CA ASP A 107 16.28 -4.75 11.03
C ASP A 107 16.72 -3.41 10.41
N GLU A 108 17.11 -3.42 9.14
CA GLU A 108 17.43 -2.22 8.37
C GLU A 108 16.19 -1.53 7.78
N ILE A 109 15.01 -2.16 7.82
CA ILE A 109 13.76 -1.58 7.27
C ILE A 109 13.38 -0.33 8.06
N ARG A 110 13.01 0.73 7.33
CA ARG A 110 12.61 2.03 7.86
C ARG A 110 11.32 2.53 7.20
N ALA A 111 10.41 3.08 8.00
CA ALA A 111 9.20 3.70 7.50
C ALA A 111 9.48 5.07 6.87
N LEU A 112 8.75 5.40 5.81
CA LEU A 112 8.72 6.73 5.20
C LEU A 112 7.45 7.47 5.57
N PHE A 113 6.29 7.01 5.07
CA PHE A 113 4.99 7.65 5.29
C PHE A 113 3.85 6.63 5.26
N PRO A 114 2.73 6.90 5.96
CA PRO A 114 1.54 6.09 5.86
C PRO A 114 0.87 6.33 4.50
N ILE A 115 0.18 5.30 4.01
CA ILE A 115 -0.67 5.37 2.83
C ILE A 115 -2.08 4.87 3.19
N PRO A 116 -3.09 4.99 2.32
CA PRO A 116 -4.44 4.54 2.63
C PRO A 116 -4.48 3.12 3.19
N SER A 117 -5.27 2.94 4.25
CA SER A 117 -5.33 1.66 4.98
C SER A 117 -5.89 0.53 4.12
N LEU A 118 -5.41 -0.67 4.38
CA LEU A 118 -5.91 -1.89 3.76
C LEU A 118 -7.29 -2.23 4.33
N THR A 119 -8.23 -2.50 3.46
CA THR A 119 -9.60 -2.90 3.75
C THR A 119 -9.85 -4.31 3.22
N MET A 120 -10.43 -5.19 4.03
CA MET A 120 -10.77 -6.55 3.61
C MET A 120 -12.09 -6.56 2.86
N HIS A 121 -12.15 -7.29 1.75
CA HIS A 121 -13.37 -7.50 0.97
C HIS A 121 -13.57 -9.00 0.76
N PHE A 122 -14.74 -9.51 1.17
CA PHE A 122 -15.24 -10.82 0.79
C PHE A 122 -16.33 -10.60 -0.25
N VAL A 123 -16.01 -10.85 -1.50
CA VAL A 123 -16.82 -10.51 -2.67
C VAL A 123 -17.45 -11.77 -3.23
N MET A 124 -18.76 -11.84 -3.24
CA MET A 124 -19.50 -12.98 -3.75
C MET A 124 -20.27 -12.60 -5.03
N GLY A 125 -20.33 -13.51 -5.98
CA GLY A 125 -21.19 -13.30 -7.16
C GLY A 125 -22.66 -13.11 -6.75
N ALA A 126 -23.39 -12.24 -7.44
CA ALA A 126 -24.80 -11.97 -7.14
C ALA A 126 -25.64 -13.25 -7.17
N ASP A 127 -25.31 -14.18 -8.07
CA ASP A 127 -26.02 -15.46 -8.25
C ASP A 127 -25.51 -16.59 -7.34
N SER A 128 -24.51 -16.33 -6.48
CA SER A 128 -23.93 -17.35 -5.59
C SER A 128 -24.85 -17.84 -4.50
N GLY A 129 -25.93 -17.10 -4.20
CA GLY A 129 -26.85 -17.37 -3.09
C GLY A 129 -26.27 -17.04 -1.72
N VAL A 130 -25.07 -16.46 -1.64
CA VAL A 130 -24.38 -16.11 -0.37
C VAL A 130 -24.84 -14.73 0.09
N ASN A 131 -25.36 -14.65 1.30
CA ASN A 131 -25.81 -13.41 1.93
C ASN A 131 -24.95 -12.99 3.12
N ASP A 132 -24.38 -13.94 3.82
CA ASP A 132 -23.48 -13.73 4.96
C ASP A 132 -22.36 -14.79 5.01
N PHE A 133 -21.54 -14.75 6.04
CA PHE A 133 -20.42 -15.70 6.18
C PHE A 133 -20.88 -17.15 6.43
N ALA A 134 -22.07 -17.38 7.00
CA ALA A 134 -22.55 -18.74 7.24
C ALA A 134 -22.90 -19.46 5.91
N ASP A 135 -23.30 -18.73 4.90
CA ASP A 135 -23.63 -19.26 3.57
C ASP A 135 -22.39 -19.69 2.75
N LEU A 136 -21.17 -19.43 3.26
CA LEU A 136 -19.93 -19.78 2.55
C LEU A 136 -19.62 -21.28 2.57
N GLU A 137 -20.28 -22.08 3.43
CA GLU A 137 -20.05 -23.53 3.48
C GLU A 137 -20.36 -24.19 2.13
N GLY A 138 -19.41 -24.96 1.61
CA GLY A 138 -19.49 -25.62 0.30
C GLY A 138 -19.15 -24.72 -0.91
N LYS A 139 -18.90 -23.43 -0.71
CA LYS A 139 -18.55 -22.49 -1.79
C LYS A 139 -17.07 -22.55 -2.16
N THR A 140 -16.77 -22.14 -3.38
CA THR A 140 -15.39 -21.99 -3.90
C THR A 140 -15.04 -20.52 -3.93
N VAL A 141 -14.01 -20.14 -3.17
CA VAL A 141 -13.56 -18.74 -3.02
C VAL A 141 -12.10 -18.60 -3.43
N LEU A 142 -11.80 -17.70 -4.37
CA LEU A 142 -10.43 -17.36 -4.76
C LEU A 142 -9.82 -16.38 -3.76
N ILE A 143 -8.68 -16.72 -3.17
CA ILE A 143 -8.06 -15.90 -2.13
C ILE A 143 -6.82 -15.10 -2.58
N GLY A 144 -6.32 -15.30 -3.81
CA GLY A 144 -5.18 -14.58 -4.37
C GLY A 144 -3.82 -15.09 -3.85
N LYS A 145 -3.26 -16.06 -4.56
CA LYS A 145 -2.01 -16.76 -4.22
C LYS A 145 -0.89 -15.84 -3.74
N GLY A 146 -0.28 -16.18 -2.61
CA GLY A 146 0.89 -15.48 -2.07
C GLY A 146 0.64 -14.09 -1.49
N SER A 147 -0.56 -13.54 -1.63
CA SER A 147 -0.91 -12.21 -1.13
C SER A 147 -1.11 -12.19 0.40
N PHE A 148 -1.01 -11.01 1.00
CA PHE A 148 -1.42 -10.81 2.39
C PHE A 148 -2.93 -11.04 2.55
N GLY A 149 -3.73 -10.61 1.56
CA GLY A 149 -5.19 -10.80 1.53
C GLY A 149 -5.58 -12.27 1.59
N ALA A 150 -4.85 -13.16 0.88
CA ALA A 150 -5.08 -14.59 0.95
C ALA A 150 -4.93 -15.14 2.39
N ARG A 151 -3.87 -14.73 3.07
CA ARG A 151 -3.58 -15.19 4.44
C ARG A 151 -4.58 -14.64 5.45
N GLU A 152 -4.90 -13.36 5.34
CA GLU A 152 -5.85 -12.70 6.25
C GLU A 152 -7.26 -13.25 6.00
N GLY A 153 -7.66 -13.46 4.74
CA GLY A 153 -8.93 -14.07 4.37
C GLY A 153 -9.08 -15.49 4.91
N ALA A 154 -8.08 -16.35 4.70
CA ALA A 154 -8.07 -17.71 5.26
C ALA A 154 -8.14 -17.69 6.78
N LYS A 155 -7.41 -16.79 7.44
CA LYS A 155 -7.47 -16.59 8.88
C LYS A 155 -8.89 -16.21 9.36
N TYR A 156 -9.58 -15.32 8.65
CA TYR A 156 -10.95 -14.92 9.00
C TYR A 156 -11.90 -16.10 8.88
N LEU A 157 -11.81 -16.88 7.80
CA LEU A 157 -12.62 -18.09 7.64
C LEU A 157 -12.38 -19.07 8.80
N GLY A 158 -11.14 -19.25 9.23
CA GLY A 158 -10.81 -20.07 10.41
C GLY A 158 -11.43 -19.52 11.70
N LEU A 159 -11.32 -18.20 11.95
CA LEU A 159 -11.93 -17.55 13.11
C LEU A 159 -13.46 -17.70 13.16
N PHE A 160 -14.10 -17.77 12.00
CA PHE A 160 -15.55 -17.89 11.87
C PHE A 160 -16.04 -19.34 11.78
N GLY A 161 -15.15 -20.34 12.01
CA GLY A 161 -15.51 -21.76 12.01
C GLY A 161 -15.73 -22.35 10.62
N LEU A 162 -15.21 -21.73 9.58
CA LEU A 162 -15.34 -22.10 8.17
C LEU A 162 -14.09 -22.79 7.59
N GLU A 163 -13.06 -23.03 8.41
CA GLU A 163 -11.86 -23.76 7.99
C GLU A 163 -12.24 -25.17 7.51
N GLY A 164 -11.77 -25.52 6.31
CA GLY A 164 -12.08 -26.81 5.69
C GLY A 164 -13.52 -26.94 5.12
N LYS A 165 -14.38 -25.96 5.35
CA LYS A 165 -15.76 -25.93 4.82
C LYS A 165 -15.91 -25.13 3.52
N VAL A 166 -14.94 -24.26 3.25
CA VAL A 166 -14.84 -23.43 2.03
C VAL A 166 -13.71 -23.97 1.18
N THR A 167 -13.97 -24.19 -0.12
CA THR A 167 -12.91 -24.54 -1.07
C THR A 167 -12.11 -23.28 -1.43
N LEU A 168 -10.82 -23.25 -1.09
CA LEU A 168 -9.96 -22.11 -1.37
C LEU A 168 -9.22 -22.33 -2.69
N ALA A 169 -9.54 -21.52 -3.71
CA ALA A 169 -8.82 -21.50 -4.97
C ALA A 169 -7.55 -20.65 -4.81
N ASP A 170 -6.37 -21.32 -4.72
CA ASP A 170 -5.07 -20.66 -4.54
C ASP A 170 -4.43 -20.30 -5.86
N VAL A 171 -5.04 -19.35 -6.58
CA VAL A 171 -4.56 -18.79 -7.85
C VAL A 171 -4.36 -17.28 -7.72
N GLU A 172 -3.73 -16.69 -8.73
CA GLU A 172 -3.43 -15.26 -8.78
C GLU A 172 -4.70 -14.42 -8.67
N LEU A 173 -4.66 -13.32 -7.90
CA LEU A 173 -5.80 -12.41 -7.72
C LEU A 173 -6.29 -11.79 -9.04
N SER A 174 -5.42 -11.60 -10.02
CA SER A 174 -5.76 -11.11 -11.36
C SER A 174 -6.76 -12.01 -12.11
N ASN A 175 -6.89 -13.27 -11.71
CA ASN A 175 -7.85 -14.22 -12.29
C ASN A 175 -9.23 -14.16 -11.61
N ALA A 176 -9.41 -13.37 -10.55
CA ALA A 176 -10.63 -13.39 -9.75
C ALA A 176 -11.88 -12.98 -10.56
N VAL A 177 -11.82 -11.83 -11.25
CA VAL A 177 -12.98 -11.34 -12.02
C VAL A 177 -13.31 -12.25 -13.21
N PRO A 178 -12.34 -12.66 -14.06
CA PRO A 178 -12.61 -13.65 -15.10
C PRO A 178 -13.16 -14.98 -14.57
N ALA A 179 -12.63 -15.52 -13.48
CA ALA A 179 -13.08 -16.77 -12.89
C ALA A 179 -14.51 -16.66 -12.34
N LEU A 180 -14.84 -15.53 -11.68
CA LEU A 180 -16.19 -15.26 -11.20
C LEU A 180 -17.18 -15.18 -12.37
N LYS A 181 -16.85 -14.41 -13.40
CA LYS A 181 -17.67 -14.25 -14.61
C LYS A 181 -17.94 -15.57 -15.33
N ASN A 182 -16.97 -16.49 -15.31
CA ASN A 182 -17.08 -17.80 -15.94
C ASN A 182 -17.71 -18.87 -15.03
N GLY A 183 -18.16 -18.52 -13.83
CA GLY A 183 -18.76 -19.46 -12.88
C GLY A 183 -17.79 -20.52 -12.32
N GLN A 184 -16.49 -20.24 -12.39
CA GLN A 184 -15.43 -21.14 -11.88
C GLN A 184 -15.23 -21.01 -10.36
N ILE A 185 -15.67 -19.89 -9.79
CA ILE A 185 -15.67 -19.57 -8.36
C ILE A 185 -17.00 -18.92 -7.99
N ASP A 186 -17.40 -19.04 -6.73
CA ASP A 186 -18.57 -18.35 -6.18
C ASP A 186 -18.23 -16.94 -5.70
N GLY A 187 -16.95 -16.67 -5.42
CA GLY A 187 -16.48 -15.38 -4.93
C GLY A 187 -14.98 -15.30 -4.82
N PHE A 188 -14.51 -14.14 -4.35
CA PHE A 188 -13.08 -13.94 -4.09
C PHE A 188 -12.85 -13.03 -2.87
N VAL A 189 -11.66 -13.13 -2.29
CA VAL A 189 -11.19 -12.24 -1.22
C VAL A 189 -10.13 -11.32 -1.78
N THR A 190 -10.27 -10.03 -1.53
CA THR A 190 -9.24 -9.04 -1.85
C THR A 190 -8.96 -8.14 -0.65
N ALA A 191 -7.73 -7.70 -0.55
CA ALA A 191 -7.26 -6.78 0.49
C ALA A 191 -6.60 -5.58 -0.17
N GLY A 192 -7.30 -4.47 -0.15
CA GLY A 192 -6.89 -3.20 -0.76
C GLY A 192 -7.72 -2.07 -0.18
N SER A 193 -7.38 -0.82 -0.45
CA SER A 193 -8.26 0.29 -0.07
C SER A 193 -9.52 0.29 -0.93
N PHE A 194 -10.59 0.88 -0.41
CA PHE A 194 -11.80 1.06 -1.19
C PHE A 194 -11.87 2.49 -1.80
N PRO A 195 -12.51 2.64 -2.96
CA PRO A 195 -13.07 1.59 -3.81
C PRO A 195 -11.98 0.73 -4.47
N ALA A 196 -12.13 -0.60 -4.40
CA ALA A 196 -11.15 -1.54 -4.95
C ALA A 196 -11.42 -1.81 -6.44
N PRO A 197 -10.42 -1.67 -7.34
CA PRO A 197 -10.63 -1.77 -8.79
C PRO A 197 -11.24 -3.10 -9.24
N ASN A 198 -10.76 -4.22 -8.71
CA ASN A 198 -11.30 -5.55 -9.02
C ASN A 198 -12.72 -5.75 -8.50
N VAL A 199 -13.11 -5.08 -7.42
CA VAL A 199 -14.51 -5.10 -6.93
C VAL A 199 -15.39 -4.23 -7.81
N ILE A 200 -14.92 -3.06 -8.25
CA ILE A 200 -15.60 -2.21 -9.23
C ILE A 200 -15.86 -3.01 -10.51
N GLU A 201 -14.82 -3.67 -11.06
CA GLU A 201 -14.93 -4.47 -12.28
C GLU A 201 -15.91 -5.63 -12.13
N ALA A 202 -15.84 -6.39 -11.02
CA ALA A 202 -16.75 -7.48 -10.75
C ALA A 202 -18.21 -6.99 -10.59
N ALA A 203 -18.41 -5.90 -9.84
CA ALA A 203 -19.76 -5.32 -9.65
C ALA A 203 -20.38 -4.86 -10.96
N ALA A 204 -19.59 -4.25 -11.85
CA ALA A 204 -20.07 -3.77 -13.15
C ALA A 204 -20.32 -4.90 -14.17
N SER A 205 -19.58 -6.02 -14.09
CA SER A 205 -19.62 -7.08 -15.11
C SER A 205 -20.61 -8.22 -14.80
N THR A 206 -20.69 -8.64 -13.53
CA THR A 206 -21.52 -9.80 -13.12
C THR A 206 -22.49 -9.47 -11.99
N GLY A 207 -22.35 -8.31 -11.37
CA GLY A 207 -22.98 -8.02 -10.08
C GLY A 207 -22.32 -8.81 -8.96
N VAL A 208 -22.14 -8.16 -7.82
CA VAL A 208 -21.58 -8.79 -6.63
C VAL A 208 -22.25 -8.31 -5.36
N LYS A 209 -22.11 -9.13 -4.32
CA LYS A 209 -22.37 -8.75 -2.94
C LYS A 209 -21.05 -8.80 -2.16
N VAL A 210 -20.69 -7.71 -1.51
CA VAL A 210 -19.58 -7.69 -0.55
C VAL A 210 -20.14 -7.97 0.83
N LEU A 211 -19.61 -8.99 1.51
CA LEU A 211 -20.13 -9.42 2.81
C LEU A 211 -19.74 -8.45 3.92
N SER A 212 -20.72 -8.08 4.75
CA SER A 212 -20.49 -7.34 5.98
C SER A 212 -20.09 -8.28 7.11
N LEU A 213 -19.13 -7.84 7.93
CA LEU A 213 -18.75 -8.50 9.19
C LEU A 213 -19.67 -8.02 10.32
N SER A 214 -20.09 -8.92 11.18
CA SER A 214 -20.73 -8.56 12.44
C SER A 214 -19.71 -7.95 13.43
N ASP A 215 -20.20 -7.24 14.44
CA ASP A 215 -19.31 -6.68 15.49
C ASP A 215 -18.55 -7.77 16.23
N GLU A 216 -19.14 -8.96 16.42
CA GLU A 216 -18.45 -10.09 17.04
C GLU A 216 -17.35 -10.64 16.13
N GLN A 217 -17.60 -10.78 14.84
CA GLN A 217 -16.59 -11.19 13.86
C GLN A 217 -15.43 -10.19 13.80
N ILE A 218 -15.71 -8.88 13.82
CA ILE A 218 -14.67 -7.84 13.87
C ILE A 218 -13.80 -8.00 15.12
N LYS A 219 -14.42 -8.15 16.28
CA LYS A 219 -13.72 -8.36 17.55
C LYS A 219 -12.80 -9.58 17.53
N GLN A 220 -13.25 -10.70 16.94
CA GLN A 220 -12.44 -11.91 16.77
C GLN A 220 -11.19 -11.66 15.91
N THR A 221 -11.27 -10.80 14.88
CA THR A 221 -10.12 -10.49 14.01
C THR A 221 -9.05 -9.68 14.71
N LYS A 222 -9.38 -8.95 15.79
CA LYS A 222 -8.52 -7.96 16.46
C LYS A 222 -8.02 -6.85 15.51
N ARG A 223 -8.88 -6.46 14.55
CA ARG A 223 -8.64 -5.38 13.60
C ARG A 223 -9.56 -4.21 13.90
N ALA A 224 -9.19 -3.03 13.39
CA ALA A 224 -10.06 -1.87 13.45
C ALA A 224 -11.30 -2.07 12.56
N LYS A 225 -12.46 -1.66 13.05
CA LYS A 225 -13.70 -1.59 12.28
C LYS A 225 -13.60 -0.49 11.24
N LEU A 226 -14.09 -0.76 10.04
CA LEU A 226 -14.22 0.21 8.97
C LEU A 226 -15.57 0.02 8.28
N VAL A 227 -16.17 1.11 7.83
CA VAL A 227 -17.42 1.11 7.05
C VAL A 227 -17.12 1.62 5.65
N ILE A 228 -17.50 0.83 4.65
CA ILE A 228 -17.51 1.24 3.25
C ILE A 228 -18.91 1.80 2.98
N PRO A 229 -19.07 3.10 2.65
CA PRO A 229 -20.37 3.73 2.47
C PRO A 229 -21.20 3.09 1.35
N ALA A 230 -22.51 3.07 1.52
CA ALA A 230 -23.45 2.71 0.46
C ALA A 230 -23.18 3.48 -0.83
N GLY A 231 -23.37 2.84 -1.99
CA GLY A 231 -23.08 3.43 -3.29
C GLY A 231 -21.62 3.45 -3.73
N THR A 232 -20.71 2.90 -2.92
CA THR A 232 -19.28 2.76 -3.31
C THR A 232 -19.11 1.83 -4.52
N TYR A 233 -19.88 0.74 -4.58
CA TYR A 233 -19.87 -0.23 -5.68
C TYR A 233 -21.22 -0.28 -6.38
N ALA A 234 -21.23 -0.62 -7.67
CA ALA A 234 -22.48 -0.76 -8.43
C ALA A 234 -23.39 -1.80 -7.77
N GLY A 235 -24.65 -1.45 -7.53
CA GLY A 235 -25.66 -2.31 -6.88
C GLY A 235 -25.55 -2.39 -5.35
N GLN A 236 -24.56 -1.77 -4.73
CA GLN A 236 -24.44 -1.70 -3.27
C GLN A 236 -25.37 -0.61 -2.71
N THR A 237 -26.44 -1.01 -2.03
CA THR A 237 -27.46 -0.09 -1.46
C THR A 237 -27.27 0.19 0.02
N GLU A 238 -26.46 -0.60 0.71
CA GLU A 238 -26.21 -0.51 2.15
C GLU A 238 -24.74 -0.34 2.46
N ASP A 239 -24.44 0.19 3.65
CA ASP A 239 -23.08 0.25 4.17
C ASP A 239 -22.53 -1.16 4.37
N ILE A 240 -21.23 -1.35 4.04
CA ILE A 240 -20.52 -2.60 4.30
C ILE A 240 -19.61 -2.40 5.48
N THR A 241 -19.85 -3.14 6.55
CA THR A 241 -18.96 -3.19 7.71
C THR A 241 -17.85 -4.20 7.47
N THR A 242 -16.60 -3.78 7.62
CA THR A 242 -15.42 -4.64 7.43
C THR A 242 -14.29 -4.21 8.35
N THR A 243 -13.08 -4.67 8.09
CA THR A 243 -11.89 -4.39 8.89
C THR A 243 -10.84 -3.61 8.12
N SER A 244 -10.04 -2.87 8.87
CA SER A 244 -8.94 -2.07 8.37
C SER A 244 -7.62 -2.41 9.04
N LEU A 245 -6.53 -2.31 8.28
CA LEU A 245 -5.15 -2.34 8.76
C LEU A 245 -4.38 -1.16 8.20
N PRO A 246 -3.54 -0.51 9.02
CA PRO A 246 -2.64 0.52 8.52
C PRO A 246 -1.65 -0.07 7.51
N VAL A 247 -1.29 0.73 6.53
CA VAL A 247 -0.28 0.41 5.52
C VAL A 247 0.69 1.57 5.43
N VAL A 248 1.95 1.25 5.22
CA VAL A 248 3.05 2.22 5.22
C VAL A 248 3.97 1.94 4.04
N ALA A 249 4.50 2.99 3.46
CA ALA A 249 5.62 2.93 2.54
C ALA A 249 6.92 2.81 3.35
N PHE A 250 7.72 1.82 3.02
CA PHE A 250 8.98 1.52 3.68
C PHE A 250 10.14 1.56 2.70
N THR A 251 11.33 1.79 3.24
CA THR A 251 12.62 1.63 2.60
C THR A 251 13.59 0.92 3.55
N THR A 252 14.88 1.01 3.32
CA THR A 252 15.92 0.50 4.23
C THR A 252 16.92 1.60 4.59
N THR A 253 17.79 1.33 5.57
CA THR A 253 18.90 2.23 5.94
C THR A 253 19.89 2.49 4.80
N ALA A 254 19.79 1.76 3.69
CA ALA A 254 20.62 1.99 2.50
C ALA A 254 20.18 3.23 1.70
N MET A 255 18.93 3.70 1.87
CA MET A 255 18.48 4.95 1.27
C MET A 255 19.20 6.13 1.92
N SER A 256 19.59 7.14 1.14
CA SER A 256 20.19 8.35 1.70
C SER A 256 19.16 9.16 2.47
N ASP A 257 19.60 9.87 3.52
CA ASP A 257 18.73 10.76 4.29
C ASP A 257 18.11 11.85 3.41
N GLU A 258 18.83 12.35 2.42
CA GLU A 258 18.31 13.35 1.49
C GLU A 258 17.18 12.77 0.61
N ALA A 259 17.35 11.58 0.03
CA ALA A 259 16.30 10.95 -0.78
C ALA A 259 15.06 10.67 0.08
N ALA A 260 15.21 10.12 1.27
CA ALA A 260 14.10 9.85 2.18
C ALA A 260 13.38 11.13 2.63
N TYR A 261 14.13 12.21 2.88
CA TYR A 261 13.57 13.52 3.21
C TYR A 261 12.74 14.06 2.04
N GLN A 262 13.30 14.10 0.84
CA GLN A 262 12.62 14.62 -0.35
C GLN A 262 11.37 13.80 -0.71
N LEU A 263 11.45 12.47 -0.65
CA LEU A 263 10.29 11.59 -0.87
C LEU A 263 9.17 11.88 0.13
N THR A 264 9.51 11.99 1.43
CA THR A 264 8.52 12.21 2.48
C THR A 264 7.90 13.60 2.36
N LYS A 265 8.72 14.63 2.13
CA LYS A 265 8.27 16.01 1.93
C LYS A 265 7.33 16.11 0.74
N THR A 266 7.77 15.66 -0.43
CA THR A 266 6.97 15.73 -1.68
C THR A 266 5.67 14.97 -1.53
N TYR A 267 5.67 13.79 -0.87
CA TYR A 267 4.45 13.04 -0.60
C TYR A 267 3.41 13.87 0.15
N TRP A 268 3.79 14.48 1.26
CA TRP A 268 2.86 15.26 2.08
C TRP A 268 2.43 16.57 1.42
N GLU A 269 3.31 17.23 0.68
CA GLU A 269 2.98 18.44 -0.08
C GLU A 269 2.00 18.15 -1.22
N GLN A 270 2.04 16.95 -1.83
CA GLN A 270 1.15 16.53 -2.91
C GLN A 270 -0.10 15.77 -2.43
N LYS A 271 -0.23 15.47 -1.15
CA LYS A 271 -1.30 14.63 -0.60
C LYS A 271 -2.70 15.14 -0.93
N ASP A 272 -2.94 16.45 -0.85
CA ASP A 272 -4.25 17.03 -1.15
C ASP A 272 -4.59 16.98 -2.64
N ALA A 273 -3.61 17.16 -3.52
CA ALA A 273 -3.77 16.98 -4.96
C ALA A 273 -4.11 15.51 -5.30
N MET A 274 -3.43 14.55 -4.67
CA MET A 274 -3.79 13.12 -4.78
C MET A 274 -5.21 12.86 -4.28
N GLY A 275 -5.65 13.51 -3.17
CA GLY A 275 -7.00 13.42 -2.63
C GLY A 275 -8.09 13.91 -3.59
N ALA A 276 -7.80 14.97 -4.34
CA ALA A 276 -8.68 15.46 -5.39
C ALA A 276 -8.81 14.48 -6.57
N ALA A 277 -7.74 13.72 -6.87
CA ALA A 277 -7.72 12.74 -7.95
C ALA A 277 -8.37 11.41 -7.56
N ALA A 278 -8.24 10.96 -6.28
CA ALA A 278 -8.81 9.70 -5.82
C ALA A 278 -9.16 9.76 -4.33
N ALA A 279 -10.41 9.38 -4.02
CA ALA A 279 -11.03 9.53 -2.70
C ALA A 279 -10.29 8.80 -1.56
N TRP A 280 -9.60 7.69 -1.83
CA TRP A 280 -8.86 6.95 -0.80
C TRP A 280 -7.75 7.76 -0.11
N TRP A 281 -7.19 8.79 -0.78
CA TRP A 281 -6.19 9.66 -0.17
C TRP A 281 -6.74 10.59 0.92
N ASN A 282 -8.06 10.85 0.92
CA ASN A 282 -8.69 11.72 1.92
C ASN A 282 -8.66 11.11 3.33
N GLY A 283 -8.46 9.79 3.45
CA GLY A 283 -8.29 9.11 4.73
C GLY A 283 -6.83 9.06 5.23
N VAL A 284 -5.92 9.80 4.57
CA VAL A 284 -4.51 9.88 4.99
C VAL A 284 -4.25 11.23 5.65
N ASP A 285 -3.95 11.18 6.94
CA ASP A 285 -3.63 12.35 7.77
C ASP A 285 -2.56 12.02 8.81
N SER A 286 -2.26 12.97 9.68
CA SER A 286 -1.27 12.82 10.76
C SER A 286 -1.62 11.72 11.76
N ASP A 287 -2.90 11.38 11.93
CA ASP A 287 -3.33 10.37 12.89
C ASP A 287 -2.83 8.96 12.50
N LEU A 288 -2.61 8.73 11.20
CA LEU A 288 -2.02 7.48 10.74
C LEU A 288 -0.57 7.26 11.20
N MET A 289 0.14 8.32 11.61
CA MET A 289 1.52 8.23 12.13
C MET A 289 1.60 7.37 13.39
N GLN A 290 0.57 7.36 14.25
CA GLN A 290 0.50 6.50 15.43
C GLN A 290 0.53 5.00 15.09
N HIS A 291 0.18 4.63 13.88
CA HIS A 291 0.17 3.24 13.40
C HIS A 291 1.51 2.79 12.81
N ILE A 292 2.46 3.69 12.64
CA ILE A 292 3.83 3.33 12.24
C ILE A 292 4.51 2.70 13.45
N THR A 293 4.60 1.37 13.44
CA THR A 293 5.28 0.60 14.47
C THR A 293 6.67 0.20 13.98
N GLY A 294 7.70 0.74 14.59
CA GLY A 294 9.09 0.58 14.18
C GLY A 294 9.73 1.90 13.77
N LYS A 295 11.00 1.85 13.40
CA LYS A 295 11.80 3.04 13.14
C LYS A 295 11.41 3.72 11.84
N ILE A 296 11.29 5.04 11.90
CA ILE A 296 11.18 5.92 10.73
C ILE A 296 12.58 6.20 10.19
N HIS A 297 12.69 6.37 8.87
CA HIS A 297 13.97 6.74 8.24
C HIS A 297 14.43 8.12 8.76
N PRO A 298 15.73 8.32 9.08
CA PRO A 298 16.22 9.60 9.62
C PRO A 298 15.85 10.80 8.74
N GLY A 299 15.93 10.67 7.40
CA GLY A 299 15.51 11.71 6.47
C GLY A 299 14.01 12.03 6.57
N ALA A 300 13.15 11.02 6.67
CA ALA A 300 11.72 11.22 6.88
C ALA A 300 11.44 11.86 8.25
N ALA A 301 12.12 11.39 9.30
CA ALA A 301 12.00 11.96 10.65
C ALA A 301 12.42 13.43 10.71
N LYS A 302 13.41 13.84 9.92
CA LYS A 302 13.82 15.25 9.78
C LYS A 302 12.65 16.09 9.27
N TYR A 303 11.97 15.66 8.21
CA TYR A 303 10.81 16.38 7.69
C TYR A 303 9.66 16.46 8.71
N TYR A 304 9.32 15.35 9.37
CA TYR A 304 8.27 15.36 10.40
C TYR A 304 8.55 16.33 11.54
N LYS A 305 9.80 16.41 11.99
CA LYS A 305 10.23 17.40 13.01
C LYS A 305 10.11 18.83 12.49
N GLU A 306 10.44 19.07 11.24
CA GLU A 306 10.36 20.39 10.60
C GLU A 306 8.92 20.92 10.56
N ILE A 307 7.95 20.04 10.26
CA ILE A 307 6.51 20.41 10.27
C ILE A 307 5.85 20.30 11.65
N GLY A 308 6.62 20.04 12.71
CA GLY A 308 6.14 20.02 14.10
C GLY A 308 5.41 18.74 14.52
N TRP A 309 5.56 17.63 13.79
CA TRP A 309 4.93 16.36 14.18
C TRP A 309 5.78 15.62 15.20
N ALA A 310 5.13 15.20 16.30
CA ALA A 310 5.79 14.45 17.35
C ALA A 310 6.01 12.98 16.91
N LEU A 311 7.24 12.50 17.08
CA LEU A 311 7.60 11.10 16.90
C LEU A 311 7.85 10.48 18.29
N THR A 312 7.47 9.22 18.45
CA THR A 312 7.75 8.45 19.66
C THR A 312 9.20 7.95 19.66
N ASP A 313 9.74 7.62 20.86
CA ASP A 313 11.09 7.04 20.98
C ASP A 313 11.23 5.73 20.17
N ALA A 314 10.16 4.96 20.04
CA ALA A 314 10.15 3.72 19.25
C ALA A 314 10.22 3.97 17.73
N GLN A 315 9.88 5.18 17.28
CA GLN A 315 9.93 5.59 15.88
C GLN A 315 11.26 6.28 15.53
N MET A 316 12.01 6.72 16.50
CA MET A 316 13.35 7.25 16.37
C MET A 316 14.41 6.17 16.56
#